data_32b49a995d148a2f654300c543cda87c
#
_entry.id   32b49a995d148a2f654300c543cda87c
#
_cell.length_a   1.000
_cell.length_b   1.000
_cell.length_c   1.000
_cell.angle_alpha   90.00
_cell.angle_beta   90.00
_cell.angle_gamma   90.00
#
_symmetry.space_group_name_H-M   'P 1'
#
loop_
_entity.id
_entity.type
_entity.pdbx_description
1 polymer ?
#
loop_
_entity_poly.entity_id
_entity_poly.type
_entity_poly.pdbx_seq_one_letter_code
_entity_poly.pdbx_strand_id
1 'polypeptide(L)'
;MTTVARVARGGWDVESASTPIANRARIEQVETNVDAPTTPEMLFDSALELRHESGVALRFEAEDALREWVKLGLPAIEVAAAKTWRRSHVERFGDASIAATRDARGGEGVGTSADGADGAALPPGPSMTSWNTTERSAEYDWTFTTPYGGTVTTTSDSNRQPPTWELTDRRIDRAMLTERDPILMYDELTLYESELDDNGVAHLGLKVRVMPKCWFVLLRFWLRVDGVLIRLFETRFFCDFTEVDRTGAVVVVRETQRREETWDALHARGAPCDPTQFPDADQAASVLLAAGGPVDIVTHALTIAP
;
A
#
# COMPACT_ATOMS: atom_id res chain seq x y z
N MET A 1 11.85 -9.29 -17.70
CA MET A 1 13.31 -9.43 -17.48
C MET A 1 13.60 -8.71 -16.17
N THR A 2 14.21 -9.33 -15.20
CA THR A 2 14.56 -8.70 -13.93
C THR A 2 15.69 -7.70 -14.14
N THR A 3 15.55 -6.50 -13.58
CA THR A 3 16.58 -5.47 -13.56
C THR A 3 17.12 -5.36 -12.14
N VAL A 4 18.46 -5.38 -11.99
CA VAL A 4 19.09 -5.26 -10.68
C VAL A 4 20.00 -4.03 -10.68
N ALA A 5 19.84 -3.17 -9.67
CA ALA A 5 20.75 -2.07 -9.39
C ALA A 5 21.40 -2.27 -8.02
N ARG A 6 22.68 -1.93 -7.89
CA ARG A 6 23.44 -2.13 -6.65
C ARG A 6 24.44 -1.02 -6.41
N VAL A 7 24.59 -0.62 -5.17
CA VAL A 7 25.62 0.34 -4.73
C VAL A 7 26.07 0.01 -3.30
N ALA A 8 27.36 0.12 -3.06
CA ALA A 8 27.95 0.00 -1.71
C ALA A 8 28.43 1.38 -1.25
N ARG A 9 27.96 1.84 -0.08
CA ARG A 9 28.33 3.14 0.49
C ARG A 9 28.08 3.22 1.98
N GLY A 10 29.03 3.81 2.73
CA GLY A 10 28.86 4.08 4.16
C GLY A 10 28.62 2.84 5.03
N GLY A 11 29.27 1.72 4.72
CA GLY A 11 29.06 0.44 5.41
C GLY A 11 27.81 -0.33 4.97
N TRP A 12 27.03 0.24 4.04
CA TRP A 12 25.82 -0.37 3.47
C TRP A 12 26.03 -0.89 2.05
N ASP A 13 25.46 -2.04 1.78
CA ASP A 13 25.28 -2.61 0.45
C ASP A 13 23.78 -2.57 0.14
N VAL A 14 23.41 -1.77 -0.86
CA VAL A 14 22.02 -1.53 -1.24
C VAL A 14 21.79 -2.18 -2.59
N GLU A 15 20.85 -3.11 -2.64
CA GLU A 15 20.47 -3.83 -3.85
C GLU A 15 18.96 -3.73 -4.07
N SER A 16 18.56 -3.29 -5.25
CA SER A 16 17.17 -3.31 -5.71
C SER A 16 17.02 -4.28 -6.87
N ALA A 17 15.97 -5.06 -6.85
CA ALA A 17 15.60 -5.98 -7.93
C ALA A 17 14.18 -5.66 -8.37
N SER A 18 14.03 -5.11 -9.58
CA SER A 18 12.73 -4.88 -10.22
C SER A 18 12.38 -6.07 -11.11
N THR A 19 11.22 -6.66 -10.88
CA THR A 19 10.73 -7.82 -11.62
C THR A 19 9.43 -7.53 -12.35
N PRO A 20 9.10 -8.23 -13.44
CA PRO A 20 7.76 -8.18 -14.01
C PRO A 20 6.72 -8.80 -13.07
N ILE A 21 5.45 -8.65 -13.44
CA ILE A 21 4.32 -9.25 -12.73
C ILE A 21 4.56 -10.75 -12.55
N ALA A 22 4.33 -11.24 -11.33
CA ALA A 22 4.48 -12.63 -10.95
C ALA A 22 3.55 -13.54 -11.78
N ASN A 23 4.01 -14.71 -12.13
CA ASN A 23 3.19 -15.69 -12.80
C ASN A 23 2.25 -16.42 -11.81
N ARG A 24 1.26 -17.14 -12.35
CA ARG A 24 0.26 -17.83 -11.54
C ARG A 24 0.86 -18.77 -10.49
N ALA A 25 1.90 -19.52 -10.83
CA ALA A 25 2.52 -20.45 -9.88
C ALA A 25 3.15 -19.74 -8.69
N ARG A 26 3.75 -18.55 -8.93
CA ARG A 26 4.30 -17.72 -7.86
C ARG A 26 3.20 -17.12 -6.99
N ILE A 27 2.10 -16.68 -7.60
CA ILE A 27 0.93 -16.17 -6.87
C ILE A 27 0.37 -17.25 -5.94
N GLU A 28 0.10 -18.47 -6.45
CA GLU A 28 -0.39 -19.59 -5.65
C GLU A 28 0.58 -19.98 -4.52
N GLN A 29 1.88 -19.85 -4.75
CA GLN A 29 2.88 -20.06 -3.70
C GLN A 29 2.80 -18.99 -2.59
N VAL A 30 2.65 -17.70 -2.96
CA VAL A 30 2.52 -16.61 -1.98
C VAL A 30 1.23 -16.78 -1.18
N GLU A 31 0.09 -17.06 -1.81
CA GLU A 31 -1.17 -17.33 -1.12
C GLU A 31 -1.02 -18.44 -0.07
N THR A 32 -0.33 -19.53 -0.43
CA THR A 32 -0.06 -20.63 0.48
C THR A 32 0.87 -20.21 1.63
N ASN A 33 1.93 -19.46 1.33
CA ASN A 33 2.94 -19.07 2.32
C ASN A 33 2.41 -18.06 3.35
N VAL A 34 1.49 -17.19 2.95
CA VAL A 34 0.94 -16.14 3.83
C VAL A 34 -0.41 -16.51 4.42
N ASP A 35 -0.98 -17.65 4.02
CA ASP A 35 -2.34 -18.08 4.40
C ASP A 35 -3.40 -17.01 4.07
N ALA A 36 -3.28 -16.43 2.87
CA ALA A 36 -4.15 -15.38 2.42
C ALA A 36 -5.34 -15.96 1.62
N PRO A 37 -6.57 -15.43 1.82
CA PRO A 37 -7.75 -15.88 1.07
C PRO A 37 -7.69 -15.49 -0.40
N THR A 38 -6.89 -14.48 -0.75
CA THR A 38 -6.66 -13.96 -2.10
C THR A 38 -5.40 -13.11 -2.11
N THR A 39 -4.94 -12.71 -3.30
CA THR A 39 -3.83 -11.78 -3.48
C THR A 39 -4.25 -10.58 -4.34
N PRO A 40 -3.49 -9.48 -4.31
CA PRO A 40 -3.65 -8.38 -5.27
C PRO A 40 -3.56 -8.89 -6.71
N GLU A 41 -4.26 -8.22 -7.64
CA GLU A 41 -4.32 -8.62 -9.05
C GLU A 41 -2.95 -8.63 -9.73
N MET A 42 -2.07 -7.71 -9.34
CA MET A 42 -0.70 -7.60 -9.83
C MET A 42 0.27 -7.71 -8.67
N LEU A 43 0.96 -8.83 -8.59
CA LEU A 43 2.01 -9.10 -7.62
C LEU A 43 3.37 -9.05 -8.32
N PHE A 44 4.37 -8.43 -7.69
CA PHE A 44 5.72 -8.33 -8.20
C PHE A 44 6.70 -8.99 -7.23
N ASP A 45 7.63 -9.80 -7.74
CA ASP A 45 8.75 -10.33 -6.94
C ASP A 45 9.88 -9.30 -6.78
N SER A 46 9.53 -8.02 -6.91
CA SER A 46 10.46 -6.92 -6.69
C SER A 46 10.88 -6.88 -5.23
N ALA A 47 12.14 -6.57 -4.98
CA ALA A 47 12.68 -6.48 -3.63
C ALA A 47 13.73 -5.38 -3.51
N LEU A 48 13.77 -4.74 -2.34
CA LEU A 48 14.87 -3.89 -1.93
C LEU A 48 15.51 -4.50 -0.68
N GLU A 49 16.83 -4.64 -0.70
CA GLU A 49 17.62 -5.04 0.46
C GLU A 49 18.71 -4.01 0.74
N LEU A 50 18.76 -3.53 1.99
CA LEU A 50 19.83 -2.68 2.50
C LEU A 50 20.56 -3.48 3.58
N ARG A 51 21.77 -3.95 3.29
CA ARG A 51 22.58 -4.76 4.19
C ARG A 51 23.73 -3.95 4.75
N HIS A 52 23.83 -3.88 6.06
CA HIS A 52 24.95 -3.27 6.77
C HIS A 52 26.08 -4.28 6.96
N GLU A 53 27.32 -3.82 7.00
CA GLU A 53 28.53 -4.67 7.20
C GLU A 53 28.52 -5.47 8.51
N SER A 54 27.75 -5.03 9.52
CA SER A 54 27.50 -5.80 10.76
C SER A 54 26.64 -7.05 10.57
N GLY A 55 26.07 -7.27 9.36
CA GLY A 55 25.19 -8.38 9.05
C GLY A 55 23.71 -8.09 9.27
N VAL A 56 23.34 -6.91 9.77
CA VAL A 56 21.94 -6.48 9.84
C VAL A 56 21.45 -6.06 8.45
N ALA A 57 20.25 -6.47 8.08
CA ALA A 57 19.62 -6.06 6.84
C ALA A 57 18.18 -5.58 7.03
N LEU A 58 17.79 -4.60 6.22
CA LEU A 58 16.42 -4.17 6.02
C LEU A 58 15.97 -4.67 4.65
N ARG A 59 14.87 -5.43 4.62
CA ARG A 59 14.31 -6.00 3.41
C ARG A 59 12.88 -5.54 3.20
N PHE A 60 12.53 -5.33 1.93
CA PHE A 60 11.20 -4.92 1.49
C PHE A 60 10.77 -5.80 0.34
N GLU A 61 9.68 -6.55 0.54
CA GLU A 61 9.10 -7.46 -0.45
C GLU A 61 7.59 -7.62 -0.27
N ALA A 62 6.91 -8.04 -1.33
CA ALA A 62 5.46 -8.17 -1.35
C ALA A 62 4.94 -9.23 -0.36
N GLU A 63 5.59 -10.39 -0.28
CA GLU A 63 5.14 -11.49 0.57
C GLU A 63 5.11 -11.11 2.05
N ASP A 64 6.13 -10.39 2.54
CA ASP A 64 6.15 -9.89 3.92
C ASP A 64 5.06 -8.83 4.16
N ALA A 65 4.82 -7.97 3.18
CA ALA A 65 3.77 -6.96 3.26
C ALA A 65 2.37 -7.58 3.33
N LEU A 66 2.13 -8.66 2.58
CA LEU A 66 0.88 -9.41 2.62
C LEU A 66 0.70 -10.18 3.93
N ARG A 67 1.78 -10.70 4.54
CA ARG A 67 1.71 -11.28 5.90
C ARG A 67 1.24 -10.25 6.93
N GLU A 68 1.72 -9.02 6.84
CA GLU A 68 1.27 -7.95 7.75
C GLU A 68 -0.18 -7.55 7.48
N TRP A 69 -0.62 -7.55 6.22
CA TRP A 69 -2.02 -7.32 5.86
C TRP A 69 -2.94 -8.39 6.45
N VAL A 70 -2.64 -9.66 6.29
CA VAL A 70 -3.46 -10.78 6.83
C VAL A 70 -3.61 -10.68 8.35
N LYS A 71 -2.55 -10.27 9.06
CA LYS A 71 -2.58 -10.14 10.53
C LYS A 71 -3.44 -8.98 11.03
N LEU A 72 -3.69 -7.97 10.21
CA LEU A 72 -4.36 -6.74 10.66
C LEU A 72 -5.83 -6.93 11.00
N GLY A 73 -6.53 -7.82 10.29
CA GLY A 73 -7.96 -8.04 10.48
C GLY A 73 -8.79 -6.75 10.40
N LEU A 74 -8.42 -5.81 9.53
CA LEU A 74 -9.14 -4.56 9.35
C LEU A 74 -10.56 -4.82 8.86
N PRO A 75 -11.55 -4.02 9.34
CA PRO A 75 -12.91 -4.11 8.83
C PRO A 75 -12.93 -3.70 7.36
N ALA A 76 -13.75 -4.37 6.58
CA ALA A 76 -13.96 -4.03 5.19
C ALA A 76 -14.60 -2.65 5.04
N ILE A 77 -14.27 -1.99 3.92
CA ILE A 77 -14.83 -0.71 3.56
C ILE A 77 -16.21 -0.93 2.92
N GLU A 78 -17.24 -0.29 3.45
CA GLU A 78 -18.60 -0.37 2.93
C GLU A 78 -18.78 0.50 1.69
N VAL A 79 -18.47 -0.02 0.53
CA VAL A 79 -18.56 0.69 -0.76
C VAL A 79 -20.02 1.00 -1.12
N ALA A 80 -20.92 0.04 -0.96
CA ALA A 80 -22.33 0.19 -1.31
C ALA A 80 -23.08 1.27 -0.48
N ALA A 81 -22.53 1.69 0.66
CA ALA A 81 -23.08 2.75 1.47
C ALA A 81 -22.73 4.16 0.97
N ALA A 82 -21.70 4.32 0.15
CA ALA A 82 -21.25 5.62 -0.31
C ALA A 82 -22.29 6.29 -1.23
N LYS A 83 -22.70 7.51 -0.87
CA LYS A 83 -23.70 8.27 -1.64
C LYS A 83 -23.25 8.55 -3.07
N THR A 84 -21.98 8.83 -3.26
CA THR A 84 -21.37 9.14 -4.57
C THR A 84 -21.38 7.92 -5.47
N TRP A 85 -21.02 6.76 -4.93
CA TRP A 85 -21.09 5.51 -5.66
C TRP A 85 -22.53 5.16 -6.07
N ARG A 86 -23.49 5.27 -5.14
CA ARG A 86 -24.92 5.03 -5.44
C ARG A 86 -25.41 5.95 -6.57
N ARG A 87 -25.02 7.23 -6.54
CA ARG A 87 -25.41 8.19 -7.59
C ARG A 87 -24.85 7.80 -8.94
N SER A 88 -23.56 7.58 -9.06
CA SER A 88 -22.94 7.18 -10.31
C SER A 88 -23.44 5.84 -10.82
N HIS A 89 -23.76 4.92 -9.91
CA HIS A 89 -24.33 3.63 -10.27
C HIS A 89 -25.76 3.76 -10.81
N VAL A 90 -26.60 4.57 -10.16
CA VAL A 90 -27.96 4.87 -10.65
C VAL A 90 -27.95 5.58 -12.01
N GLU A 91 -27.05 6.54 -12.19
CA GLU A 91 -26.87 7.24 -13.47
C GLU A 91 -26.45 6.29 -14.59
N ARG A 92 -25.63 5.29 -14.30
CA ARG A 92 -25.07 4.36 -15.28
C ARG A 92 -25.98 3.18 -15.60
N PHE A 93 -26.69 2.65 -14.62
CA PHE A 93 -27.44 1.38 -14.71
C PHE A 93 -28.93 1.49 -14.34
N GLY A 94 -29.38 2.66 -13.85
CA GLY A 94 -30.73 2.91 -13.39
C GLY A 94 -31.05 2.33 -12.00
N ASP A 95 -32.10 2.87 -11.36
CA ASP A 95 -32.51 2.48 -9.99
C ASP A 95 -32.86 0.99 -9.85
N ALA A 96 -33.39 0.38 -10.90
CA ALA A 96 -33.76 -1.05 -10.89
C ALA A 96 -32.57 -1.98 -10.66
N SER A 97 -31.36 -1.58 -11.01
CA SER A 97 -30.18 -2.41 -10.83
C SER A 97 -29.77 -2.57 -9.36
N ILE A 98 -30.07 -1.57 -8.53
CA ILE A 98 -29.80 -1.64 -7.07
C ILE A 98 -30.81 -2.56 -6.40
N ALA A 99 -32.08 -2.54 -6.82
CA ALA A 99 -33.13 -3.43 -6.32
C ALA A 99 -32.87 -4.89 -6.69
N ALA A 100 -32.51 -5.16 -7.95
CA ALA A 100 -32.22 -6.51 -8.44
C ALA A 100 -31.02 -7.16 -7.70
N THR A 101 -30.05 -6.37 -7.26
CA THR A 101 -28.90 -6.86 -6.51
C THR A 101 -29.28 -7.22 -5.06
N ARG A 102 -30.30 -6.61 -4.51
CA ARG A 102 -30.87 -6.95 -3.19
C ARG A 102 -31.71 -8.24 -3.25
N ASP A 103 -32.55 -8.38 -4.28
CA ASP A 103 -33.46 -9.52 -4.42
C ASP A 103 -32.76 -10.83 -4.81
N ALA A 104 -31.64 -10.76 -5.51
CA ALA A 104 -30.82 -11.93 -5.84
C ALA A 104 -30.16 -12.60 -4.60
N ARG A 105 -30.26 -11.97 -3.42
CA ARG A 105 -29.70 -12.46 -2.16
C ARG A 105 -30.71 -12.84 -1.08
N GLY A 106 -31.93 -12.35 -1.19
CA GLY A 106 -33.01 -12.75 -0.29
C GLY A 106 -33.76 -13.93 -0.90
N GLY A 107 -33.50 -15.13 -0.38
CA GLY A 107 -34.11 -16.36 -0.82
C GLY A 107 -35.63 -16.30 -0.97
N GLU A 108 -36.14 -17.18 -1.79
CA GLU A 108 -37.50 -17.71 -1.86
C GLU A 108 -38.65 -16.70 -1.60
N GLY A 109 -39.18 -16.15 -2.65
CA GLY A 109 -40.39 -15.34 -2.61
C GLY A 109 -41.05 -15.15 -3.95
N VAL A 110 -41.91 -16.13 -4.30
CA VAL A 110 -43.11 -16.06 -5.15
C VAL A 110 -43.04 -15.20 -6.43
N GLY A 111 -43.09 -15.93 -7.55
CA GLY A 111 -43.26 -15.37 -8.88
C GLY A 111 -44.58 -14.62 -9.07
N THR A 112 -44.48 -13.54 -9.83
CA THR A 112 -45.55 -13.05 -10.67
C THR A 112 -44.99 -12.74 -12.04
N SER A 113 -45.40 -13.54 -12.99
CA SER A 113 -45.23 -13.32 -14.43
C SER A 113 -45.93 -12.06 -14.88
N ALA A 114 -45.22 -11.21 -15.62
CA ALA A 114 -45.84 -10.25 -16.54
C ALA A 114 -45.10 -10.34 -17.86
N ASP A 115 -45.86 -10.73 -18.88
CA ASP A 115 -45.47 -10.82 -20.28
C ASP A 115 -45.09 -9.47 -20.90
N GLY A 116 -44.09 -9.53 -21.79
CA GLY A 116 -44.07 -8.77 -23.03
C GLY A 116 -43.34 -7.45 -23.04
N ALA A 117 -42.12 -7.43 -23.60
CA ALA A 117 -41.69 -6.54 -24.67
C ALA A 117 -40.26 -6.87 -25.07
N ASP A 118 -40.06 -7.10 -26.37
CA ASP A 118 -38.77 -7.21 -27.06
C ASP A 118 -37.91 -5.93 -26.83
N GLY A 119 -36.96 -6.01 -25.95
CA GLY A 119 -35.88 -5.07 -25.82
C GLY A 119 -34.58 -5.87 -25.69
N ALA A 120 -33.65 -5.66 -26.65
CA ALA A 120 -32.36 -6.31 -26.60
C ALA A 120 -31.73 -6.10 -25.23
N ALA A 121 -31.57 -7.19 -24.49
CA ALA A 121 -30.91 -7.18 -23.19
C ALA A 121 -29.46 -6.69 -23.40
N LEU A 122 -29.13 -5.54 -22.80
CA LEU A 122 -27.75 -5.13 -22.63
C LEU A 122 -27.00 -6.28 -21.91
N PRO A 123 -25.76 -6.55 -22.30
CA PRO A 123 -24.97 -7.58 -21.60
C PRO A 123 -24.99 -7.25 -20.12
N PRO A 124 -25.09 -8.26 -19.24
CA PRO A 124 -24.99 -8.06 -17.80
C PRO A 124 -23.69 -7.30 -17.53
N GLY A 125 -23.80 -6.11 -16.94
CA GLY A 125 -22.65 -5.38 -16.44
C GLY A 125 -21.86 -6.27 -15.48
N PRO A 126 -20.61 -5.94 -15.17
CA PRO A 126 -19.76 -6.74 -14.31
C PRO A 126 -20.54 -7.14 -13.05
N SER A 127 -20.46 -8.42 -12.71
CA SER A 127 -21.23 -8.99 -11.62
C SER A 127 -20.99 -8.20 -10.34
N MET A 128 -21.99 -7.45 -9.89
CA MET A 128 -21.97 -6.67 -8.65
C MET A 128 -21.85 -7.51 -7.39
N THR A 129 -21.66 -8.82 -7.54
CA THR A 129 -21.58 -9.76 -6.41
C THR A 129 -20.35 -9.53 -5.51
N SER A 130 -19.31 -8.87 -6.02
CA SER A 130 -18.13 -8.53 -5.22
C SER A 130 -18.31 -7.33 -4.29
N TRP A 131 -19.32 -6.48 -4.49
CA TRP A 131 -19.46 -5.19 -3.84
C TRP A 131 -20.36 -5.15 -2.63
N ASN A 132 -21.15 -6.16 -2.40
CA ASN A 132 -21.95 -6.27 -1.18
C ASN A 132 -21.08 -6.77 -0.04
N THR A 133 -20.25 -5.90 0.40
CA THR A 133 -19.19 -6.12 1.35
C THR A 133 -19.69 -6.43 2.75
N THR A 134 -20.89 -6.01 3.15
CA THR A 134 -21.40 -6.22 4.51
C THR A 134 -21.45 -7.67 4.95
N GLU A 135 -21.68 -8.62 4.04
CA GLU A 135 -21.70 -10.05 4.39
C GLU A 135 -20.35 -10.75 4.17
N ARG A 136 -19.49 -10.23 3.28
CA ARG A 136 -18.14 -10.74 3.04
C ARG A 136 -17.07 -10.05 3.88
N SER A 137 -17.40 -8.91 4.45
CA SER A 137 -16.49 -8.07 5.21
C SER A 137 -15.98 -8.67 6.50
N ALA A 138 -16.59 -9.74 6.98
CA ALA A 138 -16.20 -10.39 8.22
C ALA A 138 -14.93 -11.25 8.10
N GLU A 139 -14.49 -11.60 6.89
CA GLU A 139 -13.44 -12.59 6.71
C GLU A 139 -12.07 -11.97 6.40
N TYR A 140 -11.99 -10.90 5.60
CA TYR A 140 -10.72 -10.23 5.28
C TYR A 140 -10.92 -8.82 4.70
N ASP A 141 -9.87 -8.00 4.76
CA ASP A 141 -9.83 -6.70 4.11
C ASP A 141 -9.49 -6.87 2.62
N TRP A 142 -10.48 -6.72 1.74
CA TRP A 142 -10.33 -6.84 0.29
C TRP A 142 -9.53 -5.69 -0.36
N THR A 143 -9.16 -4.65 0.41
CA THR A 143 -8.38 -3.51 -0.09
C THR A 143 -6.87 -3.70 0.04
N PHE A 144 -6.43 -4.84 0.56
CA PHE A 144 -5.01 -5.16 0.76
C PHE A 144 -4.23 -4.12 1.57
N THR A 145 -4.92 -3.38 2.44
CA THR A 145 -4.30 -2.34 3.26
C THR A 145 -3.25 -2.93 4.20
N THR A 146 -2.00 -2.50 4.07
CA THR A 146 -0.91 -3.01 4.91
C THR A 146 -0.23 -1.90 5.71
N PRO A 147 0.09 -2.14 7.00
CA PRO A 147 0.95 -1.27 7.81
C PRO A 147 2.42 -1.63 7.66
N TYR A 148 2.77 -2.47 6.70
CA TYR A 148 4.12 -2.99 6.50
C TYR A 148 5.17 -1.87 6.58
N GLY A 149 6.22 -2.12 7.34
CA GLY A 149 7.31 -1.18 7.59
C GLY A 149 8.68 -1.79 7.36
N GLY A 150 8.80 -2.74 6.40
CA GLY A 150 10.05 -3.46 6.13
C GLY A 150 10.38 -4.52 7.19
N THR A 151 11.16 -5.50 6.82
CA THR A 151 11.59 -6.62 7.65
C THR A 151 13.05 -6.44 8.04
N VAL A 152 13.34 -6.53 9.35
CA VAL A 152 14.72 -6.52 9.87
C VAL A 152 15.20 -7.96 10.00
N THR A 153 16.34 -8.26 9.40
CA THR A 153 16.96 -9.57 9.45
C THR A 153 18.42 -9.47 9.88
N THR A 154 19.01 -10.59 10.30
CA THR A 154 20.45 -10.72 10.56
C THR A 154 20.98 -11.93 9.81
N THR A 155 22.24 -11.87 9.37
CA THR A 155 22.88 -13.03 8.75
C THR A 155 23.00 -14.18 9.75
N SER A 156 22.82 -15.40 9.28
CA SER A 156 22.75 -16.64 10.08
C SER A 156 23.97 -16.92 10.95
N ASP A 157 25.11 -16.31 10.66
CA ASP A 157 26.37 -16.49 11.42
C ASP A 157 26.42 -15.67 12.73
N SER A 158 25.50 -14.73 12.89
CA SER A 158 25.40 -13.97 14.12
C SER A 158 24.38 -14.67 15.05
N ASN A 159 24.87 -15.24 16.14
CA ASN A 159 24.04 -15.71 17.26
C ASN A 159 23.32 -14.53 17.97
N ARG A 160 23.19 -13.39 17.28
CA ARG A 160 22.56 -12.16 17.75
C ARG A 160 21.11 -12.11 17.27
N GLN A 161 20.21 -11.78 18.19
CA GLN A 161 18.85 -11.40 17.80
C GLN A 161 18.88 -10.15 16.93
N PRO A 162 18.01 -10.06 15.90
CA PRO A 162 17.90 -8.84 15.10
C PRO A 162 17.56 -7.64 16.01
N PRO A 163 18.15 -6.47 15.76
CA PRO A 163 17.83 -5.28 16.51
C PRO A 163 16.35 -4.92 16.30
N THR A 164 15.76 -4.29 17.31
CA THR A 164 14.35 -3.90 17.31
C THR A 164 14.20 -2.39 17.15
N TRP A 165 13.06 -1.98 16.58
CA TRP A 165 12.69 -0.59 16.48
C TRP A 165 12.24 -0.03 17.83
N GLU A 166 12.85 1.06 18.26
CA GLU A 166 12.53 1.74 19.52
C GLU A 166 11.97 3.13 19.25
N LEU A 167 10.99 3.57 20.05
CA LEU A 167 10.47 4.94 19.97
C LEU A 167 11.59 5.96 20.21
N THR A 168 11.60 7.04 19.46
CA THR A 168 12.62 8.07 19.54
C THR A 168 12.07 9.46 19.20
N ASP A 169 12.75 10.50 19.72
CA ASP A 169 12.50 11.90 19.34
C ASP A 169 13.36 12.35 18.16
N ARG A 170 14.23 11.48 17.64
CA ARG A 170 15.02 11.78 16.43
C ARG A 170 14.09 12.06 15.26
N ARG A 171 14.55 12.90 14.33
CA ARG A 171 13.81 13.21 13.10
C ARG A 171 14.72 13.04 11.90
N ILE A 172 14.12 12.74 10.76
CA ILE A 172 14.84 12.70 9.49
C ILE A 172 15.31 14.11 9.14
N ASP A 173 16.59 14.24 8.84
CA ASP A 173 17.15 15.53 8.40
C ASP A 173 16.66 15.85 6.98
N ARG A 174 15.67 16.75 6.92
CA ARG A 174 15.09 17.21 5.64
C ARG A 174 16.06 18.08 4.84
N ALA A 175 16.97 18.79 5.50
CA ALA A 175 17.96 19.61 4.82
C ALA A 175 18.94 18.74 4.02
N MET A 176 19.43 17.66 4.63
CA MET A 176 20.28 16.69 3.95
C MET A 176 19.62 16.06 2.72
N LEU A 177 18.29 15.80 2.78
CA LEU A 177 17.54 15.27 1.65
C LEU A 177 17.40 16.26 0.48
N THR A 178 17.57 17.56 0.73
CA THR A 178 17.48 18.63 -0.29
C THR A 178 18.85 19.11 -0.78
N GLU A 179 19.96 18.62 -0.20
CA GLU A 179 21.31 18.90 -0.70
C GLU A 179 21.45 18.47 -2.17
N ARG A 180 22.23 19.27 -2.93
CA ARG A 180 22.52 18.98 -4.35
C ARG A 180 23.68 17.99 -4.50
N ASP A 181 23.72 16.99 -3.64
CA ASP A 181 24.69 15.91 -3.76
C ASP A 181 24.32 14.99 -4.94
N PRO A 182 25.30 14.36 -5.60
CA PRO A 182 24.99 13.42 -6.66
C PRO A 182 24.19 12.24 -6.12
N ILE A 183 23.19 11.81 -6.86
CA ILE A 183 22.47 10.56 -6.59
C ILE A 183 23.32 9.43 -7.13
N LEU A 184 23.80 8.55 -6.24
CA LEU A 184 24.62 7.39 -6.60
C LEU A 184 23.75 6.23 -7.09
N MET A 185 22.55 6.09 -6.53
CA MET A 185 21.54 5.12 -6.94
C MET A 185 20.16 5.71 -6.68
N TYR A 186 19.26 5.52 -7.65
CA TYR A 186 17.84 5.76 -7.50
C TYR A 186 17.07 4.62 -8.15
N ASP A 187 16.07 4.11 -7.46
CA ASP A 187 15.14 3.14 -8.03
C ASP A 187 13.74 3.30 -7.44
N GLU A 188 12.76 2.83 -8.19
CA GLU A 188 11.35 2.82 -7.82
C GLU A 188 10.79 1.43 -8.10
N LEU A 189 10.26 0.79 -7.05
CA LEU A 189 9.76 -0.58 -7.12
C LEU A 189 8.28 -0.62 -6.76
N THR A 190 7.50 -1.34 -7.56
CA THR A 190 6.16 -1.79 -7.18
C THR A 190 6.28 -3.17 -6.55
N LEU A 191 5.63 -3.35 -5.40
CA LEU A 191 5.53 -4.64 -4.72
C LEU A 191 4.21 -5.34 -5.08
N TYR A 192 3.10 -4.61 -5.04
CA TYR A 192 1.83 -5.07 -5.56
C TYR A 192 0.89 -3.92 -5.92
N GLU A 193 -0.08 -4.23 -6.77
CA GLU A 193 -1.16 -3.34 -7.18
C GLU A 193 -2.45 -4.12 -7.41
N SER A 194 -3.60 -3.50 -7.14
CA SER A 194 -4.92 -4.04 -7.43
C SER A 194 -5.85 -2.94 -7.87
N GLU A 195 -6.62 -3.17 -8.94
CA GLU A 195 -7.65 -2.26 -9.43
C GLU A 195 -8.97 -2.41 -8.64
N LEU A 196 -8.99 -3.29 -7.64
CA LEU A 196 -10.14 -3.52 -6.76
C LEU A 196 -11.43 -3.81 -7.53
N ASP A 197 -11.37 -4.70 -8.51
CA ASP A 197 -12.50 -5.01 -9.40
C ASP A 197 -13.08 -3.75 -10.08
N ASP A 198 -12.24 -2.90 -10.66
CA ASP A 198 -12.58 -1.62 -11.34
C ASP A 198 -13.14 -0.52 -10.42
N ASN A 199 -12.85 -0.58 -9.11
CA ASN A 199 -13.47 0.34 -8.16
C ASN A 199 -12.50 1.24 -7.41
N GLY A 200 -11.30 1.22 -7.83
CA GLY A 200 -10.27 2.03 -7.24
C GLY A 200 -8.90 1.50 -7.51
N VAL A 201 -7.97 1.82 -6.64
CA VAL A 201 -6.58 1.33 -6.71
C VAL A 201 -6.08 1.11 -5.31
N ALA A 202 -5.47 -0.04 -5.09
CA ALA A 202 -4.60 -0.31 -3.95
C ALA A 202 -3.19 -0.55 -4.47
N HIS A 203 -2.20 0.17 -3.98
CA HIS A 203 -0.83 0.06 -4.45
C HIS A 203 0.16 0.14 -3.29
N LEU A 204 1.11 -0.78 -3.25
CA LEU A 204 2.27 -0.73 -2.39
C LEU A 204 3.52 -0.63 -3.23
N GLY A 205 4.27 0.44 -3.04
CA GLY A 205 5.54 0.66 -3.72
C GLY A 205 6.57 1.35 -2.84
N LEU A 206 7.78 1.40 -3.32
CA LEU A 206 8.86 2.08 -2.63
C LEU A 206 9.79 2.81 -3.60
N LYS A 207 10.41 3.88 -3.08
CA LYS A 207 11.48 4.64 -3.76
C LYS A 207 12.72 4.60 -2.90
N VAL A 208 13.86 4.27 -3.48
CA VAL A 208 15.15 4.32 -2.80
C VAL A 208 16.07 5.33 -3.45
N ARG A 209 16.80 6.06 -2.63
CA ARG A 209 17.83 6.99 -3.07
C ARG A 209 19.06 6.84 -2.19
N VAL A 210 20.22 6.59 -2.81
CA VAL A 210 21.52 6.56 -2.13
C VAL A 210 22.34 7.75 -2.58
N MET A 211 22.87 8.48 -1.63
CA MET A 211 23.69 9.67 -1.79
C MET A 211 25.07 9.48 -1.12
N PRO A 212 26.06 10.35 -1.32
CA PRO A 212 27.38 10.17 -0.72
C PRO A 212 27.42 10.07 0.79
N LYS A 213 26.45 10.72 1.48
CA LYS A 213 26.42 10.82 2.95
C LYS A 213 25.29 10.06 3.61
N CYS A 214 24.27 9.61 2.85
CA CYS A 214 23.09 8.97 3.41
C CYS A 214 22.38 8.07 2.38
N TRP A 215 21.47 7.25 2.88
CA TRP A 215 20.43 6.68 2.05
C TRP A 215 19.04 7.06 2.60
N PHE A 216 18.06 7.05 1.72
CA PHE A 216 16.67 7.34 2.01
C PHE A 216 15.77 6.33 1.29
N VAL A 217 14.78 5.78 2.00
CA VAL A 217 13.71 4.94 1.43
C VAL A 217 12.35 5.54 1.81
N LEU A 218 11.46 5.64 0.82
CA LEU A 218 10.06 5.95 1.01
C LEU A 218 9.25 4.70 0.63
N LEU A 219 8.69 4.03 1.62
CA LEU A 219 7.71 2.96 1.44
C LEU A 219 6.31 3.58 1.55
N ARG A 220 5.44 3.32 0.57
CA ARG A 220 4.13 3.94 0.49
C ARG A 220 3.07 2.93 0.07
N PHE A 221 2.08 2.74 0.93
CA PHE A 221 0.81 2.17 0.56
C PHE A 221 -0.19 3.28 0.32
N TRP A 222 -0.88 3.27 -0.81
CA TRP A 222 -2.00 4.16 -1.03
C TRP A 222 -3.20 3.40 -1.59
N LEU A 223 -4.37 3.86 -1.18
CA LEU A 223 -5.66 3.31 -1.52
C LEU A 223 -6.57 4.43 -1.97
N ARG A 224 -7.22 4.23 -3.09
CA ARG A 224 -8.37 5.00 -3.55
C ARG A 224 -9.52 4.04 -3.77
N VAL A 225 -10.60 4.20 -3.02
CA VAL A 225 -11.87 3.55 -3.31
C VAL A 225 -12.81 4.61 -3.84
N ASP A 226 -13.19 4.51 -5.11
CA ASP A 226 -13.86 5.57 -5.84
C ASP A 226 -15.21 5.92 -5.22
N GLY A 227 -15.39 7.20 -4.92
CA GLY A 227 -16.56 7.71 -4.24
C GLY A 227 -16.64 7.38 -2.74
N VAL A 228 -15.64 6.71 -2.15
CA VAL A 228 -15.66 6.27 -0.75
C VAL A 228 -14.58 6.96 0.08
N LEU A 229 -13.30 6.66 -0.18
CA LEU A 229 -12.19 7.23 0.58
C LEU A 229 -10.87 7.19 -0.18
N ILE A 230 -9.91 7.99 0.33
CA ILE A 230 -8.50 7.88 0.00
C ILE A 230 -7.74 7.60 1.28
N ARG A 231 -6.81 6.63 1.25
CA ARG A 231 -5.93 6.26 2.36
C ARG A 231 -4.48 6.31 1.90
N LEU A 232 -3.61 6.84 2.76
CA LEU A 232 -2.18 6.94 2.49
C LEU A 232 -1.39 6.57 3.74
N PHE A 233 -0.61 5.50 3.67
CA PHE A 233 0.34 5.10 4.69
C PHE A 233 1.75 5.28 4.13
N GLU A 234 2.53 6.14 4.77
CA GLU A 234 3.90 6.41 4.38
C GLU A 234 4.85 6.05 5.51
N THR A 235 5.89 5.30 5.16
CA THR A 235 7.00 5.05 6.06
C THR A 235 8.29 5.48 5.38
N ARG A 236 9.01 6.38 6.03
CA ARG A 236 10.27 6.95 5.55
C ARG A 236 11.40 6.40 6.40
N PHE A 237 12.44 5.92 5.75
CA PHE A 237 13.66 5.44 6.40
C PHE A 237 14.82 6.29 5.97
N PHE A 238 15.70 6.58 6.91
CA PHE A 238 16.86 7.42 6.68
C PHE A 238 18.05 6.93 7.50
N CYS A 239 19.22 6.91 6.89
CA CYS A 239 20.46 6.66 7.57
C CYS A 239 21.51 7.67 7.11
N ASP A 240 22.03 8.43 8.04
CA ASP A 240 23.20 9.29 7.85
C ASP A 240 24.47 8.47 8.08
N PHE A 241 25.35 8.38 7.09
CA PHE A 241 26.62 7.64 7.19
C PHE A 241 27.67 8.37 8.03
N THR A 242 27.45 9.65 8.29
CA THR A 242 28.37 10.48 9.05
C THR A 242 28.02 10.52 10.54
N GLU A 243 26.80 10.12 10.89
CA GLU A 243 26.31 10.11 12.25
C GLU A 243 26.47 8.70 12.85
N VAL A 244 27.56 8.50 13.59
CA VAL A 244 27.71 7.36 14.50
C VAL A 244 27.46 7.85 15.92
N ASP A 245 26.76 7.04 16.71
CA ASP A 245 26.55 7.37 18.09
C ASP A 245 27.86 7.27 18.92
N ARG A 246 27.79 7.61 20.21
CA ARG A 246 28.98 7.59 21.12
C ARG A 246 29.58 6.19 21.29
N THR A 247 28.85 5.13 20.89
CA THR A 247 29.30 3.73 20.94
C THR A 247 29.86 3.24 19.62
N GLY A 248 29.80 4.08 18.57
CA GLY A 248 30.13 3.68 17.20
C GLY A 248 28.98 3.01 16.47
N ALA A 249 27.79 2.98 17.05
CA ALA A 249 26.62 2.37 16.43
C ALA A 249 26.00 3.27 15.34
N VAL A 250 25.58 2.65 14.27
CA VAL A 250 24.82 3.29 13.19
C VAL A 250 23.34 3.33 13.55
N VAL A 251 22.67 4.44 13.26
CA VAL A 251 21.26 4.62 13.59
C VAL A 251 20.45 4.82 12.31
N VAL A 252 19.43 3.97 12.13
CA VAL A 252 18.41 4.16 11.10
C VAL A 252 17.19 4.79 11.74
N VAL A 253 16.73 5.91 11.22
CA VAL A 253 15.50 6.58 11.65
C VAL A 253 14.35 6.16 10.74
N ARG A 254 13.21 5.80 11.34
CA ARG A 254 11.97 5.47 10.64
C ARG A 254 10.85 6.39 11.10
N GLU A 255 10.30 7.18 10.19
CA GLU A 255 9.10 8.00 10.40
C GLU A 255 7.91 7.37 9.70
N THR A 256 6.84 7.07 10.45
CA THR A 256 5.59 6.53 9.90
C THR A 256 4.48 7.55 10.08
N GLN A 257 3.72 7.78 9.01
CA GLN A 257 2.51 8.60 9.04
C GLN A 257 1.36 7.87 8.33
N ARG A 258 0.15 8.07 8.83
CA ARG A 258 -1.07 7.51 8.26
C ARG A 258 -2.07 8.63 8.04
N ARG A 259 -2.71 8.63 6.89
CA ARG A 259 -3.77 9.56 6.52
C ARG A 259 -4.90 8.79 5.86
N GLU A 260 -6.11 9.16 6.22
CA GLU A 260 -7.31 8.67 5.58
C GLU A 260 -8.34 9.79 5.57
N GLU A 261 -9.05 9.92 4.48
CA GLU A 261 -10.14 10.87 4.37
C GLU A 261 -11.26 10.32 3.50
N THR A 262 -12.50 10.56 3.91
CA THR A 262 -13.65 10.17 3.10
C THR A 262 -13.79 11.09 1.89
N TRP A 263 -14.40 10.55 0.83
CA TRP A 263 -14.64 11.31 -0.40
C TRP A 263 -15.47 12.57 -0.15
N ASP A 264 -16.55 12.44 0.65
CA ASP A 264 -17.41 13.57 1.02
C ASP A 264 -16.63 14.68 1.77
N ALA A 265 -15.74 14.30 2.68
CA ALA A 265 -14.92 15.26 3.42
C ALA A 265 -13.88 15.96 2.54
N LEU A 266 -13.26 15.24 1.60
CA LEU A 266 -12.33 15.83 0.61
C LEU A 266 -13.07 16.83 -0.28
N HIS A 267 -14.26 16.47 -0.74
CA HIS A 267 -15.15 17.32 -1.55
C HIS A 267 -15.55 18.60 -0.82
N ALA A 268 -15.97 18.48 0.44
CA ALA A 268 -16.35 19.62 1.25
C ALA A 268 -15.21 20.64 1.43
N ARG A 269 -13.96 20.20 1.24
CA ARG A 269 -12.74 21.03 1.29
C ARG A 269 -12.25 21.49 -0.09
N GLY A 270 -13.03 21.23 -1.15
CA GLY A 270 -12.73 21.67 -2.51
C GLY A 270 -11.82 20.74 -3.31
N ALA A 271 -11.64 19.50 -2.87
CA ALA A 271 -10.92 18.50 -3.66
C ALA A 271 -11.74 18.13 -4.91
N PRO A 272 -11.09 17.72 -6.00
CA PRO A 272 -11.77 17.26 -7.19
C PRO A 272 -12.67 16.06 -6.93
N CYS A 273 -13.75 15.94 -7.70
CA CYS A 273 -14.72 14.85 -7.60
C CYS A 273 -14.39 13.65 -8.47
N ASP A 274 -13.56 13.86 -9.46
CA ASP A 274 -13.26 12.87 -10.48
C ASP A 274 -12.10 11.99 -10.01
N PRO A 275 -12.31 10.66 -9.84
CA PRO A 275 -11.25 9.73 -9.46
C PRO A 275 -10.04 9.77 -10.37
N THR A 276 -10.22 10.10 -11.67
CA THR A 276 -9.13 10.20 -12.63
C THR A 276 -8.12 11.30 -12.31
N GLN A 277 -8.49 12.25 -11.44
CA GLN A 277 -7.59 13.31 -10.97
C GLN A 277 -6.68 12.85 -9.81
N PHE A 278 -6.81 11.60 -9.38
CA PHE A 278 -5.95 10.96 -8.38
C PHE A 278 -5.34 9.68 -8.97
N PRO A 279 -4.55 9.78 -10.05
CA PRO A 279 -4.04 8.61 -10.74
C PRO A 279 -2.90 7.92 -9.99
N ASP A 280 -2.24 8.62 -9.07
CA ASP A 280 -1.06 8.14 -8.36
C ASP A 280 -0.98 8.64 -6.90
N ALA A 281 -0.06 8.03 -6.17
CA ALA A 281 0.17 8.31 -4.76
C ALA A 281 0.67 9.74 -4.48
N ASP A 282 1.39 10.36 -5.39
CA ASP A 282 1.94 11.72 -5.19
C ASP A 282 0.83 12.76 -5.27
N GLN A 283 -0.13 12.59 -6.18
CA GLN A 283 -1.31 13.43 -6.26
C GLN A 283 -2.24 13.21 -5.08
N ALA A 284 -2.51 11.96 -4.70
CA ALA A 284 -3.28 11.64 -3.50
C ALA A 284 -2.65 12.26 -2.25
N ALA A 285 -1.33 12.16 -2.09
CA ALA A 285 -0.60 12.79 -0.99
C ALA A 285 -0.76 14.31 -0.98
N SER A 286 -0.66 14.95 -2.16
CA SER A 286 -0.82 16.41 -2.28
C SER A 286 -2.21 16.87 -1.84
N VAL A 287 -3.26 16.15 -2.23
CA VAL A 287 -4.64 16.47 -1.84
C VAL A 287 -4.88 16.26 -0.35
N LEU A 288 -4.44 15.13 0.20
CA LEU A 288 -4.55 14.86 1.63
C LEU A 288 -3.75 15.86 2.47
N LEU A 289 -2.60 16.33 1.97
CA LEU A 289 -1.82 17.38 2.62
C LEU A 289 -2.54 18.74 2.56
N ALA A 290 -3.09 19.11 1.42
CA ALA A 290 -3.82 20.37 1.23
C ALA A 290 -5.12 20.39 2.04
N ALA A 291 -5.77 19.26 2.21
CA ALA A 291 -6.98 19.13 3.03
C ALA A 291 -6.75 19.48 4.52
N GLY A 292 -5.48 19.47 4.97
CA GLY A 292 -5.13 19.77 6.37
C GLY A 292 -5.58 18.65 7.32
N GLY A 293 -5.31 18.85 8.57
CA GLY A 293 -5.65 17.89 9.63
C GLY A 293 -4.41 17.47 10.42
N PRO A 294 -4.60 16.97 11.64
CA PRO A 294 -3.49 16.49 12.44
C PRO A 294 -2.83 15.29 11.76
N VAL A 295 -1.52 15.28 11.77
CA VAL A 295 -0.72 14.16 11.27
C VAL A 295 0.07 13.61 12.44
N ASP A 296 -0.28 12.43 12.86
CA ASP A 296 0.51 11.72 13.85
C ASP A 296 1.71 11.08 13.14
N ILE A 297 2.88 11.67 13.37
CA ILE A 297 4.15 11.09 12.92
C ILE A 297 4.75 10.33 14.09
N VAL A 298 4.81 9.02 13.95
CA VAL A 298 5.49 8.16 14.93
C VAL A 298 6.91 7.89 14.43
N THR A 299 7.89 8.17 15.27
CA THR A 299 9.30 7.97 14.93
C THR A 299 9.93 6.87 15.76
N HIS A 300 10.66 6.00 15.07
CA HIS A 300 11.44 4.94 15.68
C HIS A 300 12.90 5.02 15.21
N ALA A 301 13.79 4.49 16.04
CA ALA A 301 15.20 4.27 15.68
C ALA A 301 15.54 2.79 15.75
N LEU A 302 16.36 2.35 14.80
CA LEU A 302 17.02 1.05 14.82
C LEU A 302 18.50 1.29 15.05
N THR A 303 19.01 0.86 16.18
CA THR A 303 20.43 1.00 16.54
C THR A 303 21.18 -0.27 16.15
N ILE A 304 22.16 -0.13 15.28
CA ILE A 304 23.00 -1.22 14.76
C ILE A 304 24.38 -1.09 15.42
N ALA A 305 24.67 -2.03 16.32
CA ALA A 305 25.97 -2.09 16.97
C ALA A 305 27.08 -2.43 15.95
N PRO A 306 28.29 -1.90 16.16
CA PRO A 306 29.45 -2.16 15.31
C PRO A 306 29.87 -3.62 15.28
#